data_f75326af09c21e98a576e4dbae69a452
#
_entry.id   f75326af09c21e98a576e4dbae69a452
#
_cell.length_a   1.000
_cell.length_b   1.000
_cell.length_c   1.000
_cell.angle_alpha   90.00
_cell.angle_beta   90.00
_cell.angle_gamma   90.00
#
_symmetry.space_group_name_H-M   'P 1'
#
loop_
_entity.id
_entity.type
_entity.pdbx_description
1 polymer ?
#
loop_
_entity_poly.entity_id
_entity_poly.type
_entity_poly.pdbx_seq_one_letter_code
_entity_poly.pdbx_strand_id
1 'polypeptide(L)'
;MTSLELVQTLHEIWNTGKTELIDDVYDPNFVGYWPPSSEVPIRRGIEGIRFGVRRIRTAFPDWHEQVLEVFGTGEKVASRYVSTGTHSGPYWGLEPTGKRIEVQEISIFHCAGGRIIEQWCLIDELARLQQLEVDEIYLRKMLKL
;
A
#
# COMPACT_ATOMS: atom_id res chain seq x y z
N MET A 1 17.18 -11.35 -7.60
CA MET A 1 16.95 -9.89 -7.58
C MET A 1 17.66 -9.24 -6.40
N THR A 2 18.24 -8.09 -6.61
CA THR A 2 18.75 -7.25 -5.53
C THR A 2 17.62 -6.71 -4.68
N SER A 3 17.92 -6.17 -3.50
CA SER A 3 16.90 -5.55 -2.65
C SER A 3 16.19 -4.39 -3.36
N LEU A 4 16.92 -3.57 -4.14
CA LEU A 4 16.32 -2.51 -4.94
C LEU A 4 15.38 -3.06 -6.02
N GLU A 5 15.80 -4.10 -6.72
CA GLU A 5 14.96 -4.75 -7.74
C GLU A 5 13.69 -5.36 -7.14
N LEU A 6 13.78 -5.95 -5.95
CA LEU A 6 12.61 -6.48 -5.23
C LEU A 6 11.58 -5.37 -4.96
N VAL A 7 12.05 -4.21 -4.48
CA VAL A 7 11.16 -3.08 -4.19
C VAL A 7 10.57 -2.49 -5.47
N GLN A 8 11.34 -2.40 -6.55
CA GLN A 8 10.84 -1.97 -7.85
C GLN A 8 9.73 -2.91 -8.36
N THR A 9 9.94 -4.22 -8.23
CA THR A 9 8.95 -5.21 -8.62
C THR A 9 7.70 -5.16 -7.73
N LEU A 10 7.88 -4.85 -6.44
CA LEU A 10 6.76 -4.62 -5.52
C LEU A 10 5.87 -3.50 -6.03
N HIS A 11 6.43 -2.35 -6.41
CA HIS A 11 5.64 -1.25 -6.96
C HIS A 11 4.94 -1.64 -8.26
N GLU A 12 5.57 -2.46 -9.10
CA GLU A 12 4.93 -3.00 -10.30
C GLU A 12 3.70 -3.84 -9.96
N ILE A 13 3.80 -4.69 -8.94
CA ILE A 13 2.67 -5.53 -8.48
C ILE A 13 1.47 -4.65 -8.09
N TRP A 14 1.70 -3.62 -7.28
CA TRP A 14 0.64 -2.71 -6.85
C TRP A 14 0.06 -1.90 -8.03
N ASN A 15 0.91 -1.51 -8.98
CA ASN A 15 0.50 -0.73 -10.14
C ASN A 15 -0.28 -1.52 -11.18
N THR A 16 0.01 -2.80 -11.34
CA THR A 16 -0.56 -3.63 -12.41
C THR A 16 -1.56 -4.66 -11.94
N GLY A 17 -1.52 -5.02 -10.64
CA GLY A 17 -2.30 -6.12 -10.11
C GLY A 17 -1.77 -7.50 -10.50
N LYS A 18 -0.51 -7.59 -10.96
CA LYS A 18 0.14 -8.86 -11.31
C LYS A 18 0.47 -9.69 -10.07
N THR A 19 -0.56 -10.26 -9.46
CA THR A 19 -0.43 -11.00 -8.21
C THR A 19 0.39 -12.28 -8.35
N GLU A 20 0.62 -12.77 -9.57
CA GLU A 20 1.49 -13.90 -9.82
C GLU A 20 2.96 -13.63 -9.48
N LEU A 21 3.37 -12.34 -9.40
CA LEU A 21 4.72 -11.96 -9.04
C LEU A 21 4.94 -11.93 -7.51
N ILE A 22 3.88 -12.02 -6.73
CA ILE A 22 3.97 -11.90 -5.26
C ILE A 22 4.88 -12.97 -4.67
N ASP A 23 4.74 -14.22 -5.11
CA ASP A 23 5.53 -15.34 -4.60
C ASP A 23 7.03 -15.19 -4.88
N ASP A 24 7.40 -14.44 -5.91
CA ASP A 24 8.81 -14.20 -6.25
C ASP A 24 9.43 -13.07 -5.44
N VAL A 25 8.61 -12.21 -4.87
CA VAL A 25 9.05 -10.97 -4.22
C VAL A 25 8.93 -11.03 -2.71
N TYR A 26 7.84 -11.58 -2.19
CA TYR A 26 7.57 -11.60 -0.75
C TYR A 26 7.90 -12.94 -0.13
N ASP A 27 8.45 -12.90 1.08
CA ASP A 27 8.66 -14.11 1.87
C ASP A 27 7.31 -14.66 2.36
N PRO A 28 7.13 -15.99 2.43
CA PRO A 28 5.89 -16.58 2.99
C PRO A 28 5.55 -16.11 4.40
N ASN A 29 6.57 -15.73 5.18
CA ASN A 29 6.41 -15.22 6.54
C ASN A 29 6.45 -13.69 6.62
N PHE A 30 6.27 -13.01 5.51
CA PHE A 30 6.25 -11.55 5.43
C PHE A 30 5.28 -10.93 6.45
N VAL A 31 5.69 -9.82 7.04
CA VAL A 31 4.80 -8.97 7.86
C VAL A 31 4.94 -7.52 7.41
N GLY A 32 3.83 -6.89 7.09
CA GLY A 32 3.76 -5.48 6.77
C GLY A 32 2.97 -4.70 7.80
N TYR A 33 3.44 -3.50 8.13
CA TYR A 33 2.84 -2.60 9.12
C TYR A 33 2.45 -1.31 8.43
N TRP A 34 1.16 -1.00 8.45
CA TRP A 34 0.58 0.28 8.05
C TRP A 34 0.19 1.08 9.30
N PRO A 35 -0.19 2.35 9.18
CA PRO A 35 -0.58 3.12 10.37
C PRO A 35 -1.66 2.39 11.17
N PRO A 36 -1.59 2.42 12.51
CA PRO A 36 -2.60 1.78 13.37
C PRO A 36 -4.03 2.25 13.10
N SER A 37 -4.20 3.46 12.57
CA SER A 37 -5.49 4.02 12.15
C SER A 37 -6.01 3.47 10.83
N SER A 38 -5.21 2.69 10.10
CA SER A 38 -5.64 2.08 8.84
C SER A 38 -6.69 0.99 9.08
N GLU A 39 -7.50 0.71 8.05
CA GLU A 39 -8.49 -0.37 8.13
C GLU A 39 -7.83 -1.72 8.38
N VAL A 40 -6.71 -1.98 7.72
CA VAL A 40 -5.93 -3.21 7.88
C VAL A 40 -4.49 -2.84 8.24
N PRO A 41 -4.19 -2.61 9.52
CA PRO A 41 -2.87 -2.09 9.93
C PRO A 41 -1.75 -3.12 9.85
N ILE A 42 -2.04 -4.41 9.92
CA ILE A 42 -1.04 -5.48 9.83
C ILE A 42 -1.46 -6.46 8.73
N ARG A 43 -0.51 -6.76 7.84
CA ARG A 43 -0.70 -7.74 6.77
C ARG A 43 0.35 -8.83 6.87
N ARG A 44 -0.09 -10.08 6.86
CA ARG A 44 0.79 -11.23 7.08
C ARG A 44 0.80 -12.15 5.88
N GLY A 45 2.01 -12.51 5.45
CA GLY A 45 2.25 -13.53 4.42
C GLY A 45 1.79 -13.11 3.02
N ILE A 46 1.89 -14.06 2.13
CA ILE A 46 1.53 -13.89 0.71
C ILE A 46 0.04 -13.52 0.57
N GLU A 47 -0.83 -14.19 1.31
CA GLU A 47 -2.27 -13.95 1.23
C GLU A 47 -2.66 -12.57 1.78
N GLY A 48 -1.95 -12.08 2.80
CA GLY A 48 -2.17 -10.72 3.32
C GLY A 48 -1.85 -9.66 2.27
N ILE A 49 -0.78 -9.85 1.51
CA ILE A 49 -0.42 -8.93 0.41
C ILE A 49 -1.38 -9.08 -0.76
N ARG A 50 -1.72 -10.29 -1.14
CA ARG A 50 -2.68 -10.56 -2.22
C ARG A 50 -4.03 -9.88 -1.94
N PHE A 51 -4.52 -10.02 -0.72
CA PHE A 51 -5.72 -9.32 -0.24
C PHE A 51 -5.57 -7.79 -0.35
N GLY A 52 -4.44 -7.25 0.10
CA GLY A 52 -4.17 -5.82 0.07
C GLY A 52 -4.17 -5.24 -1.35
N VAL A 53 -3.50 -5.92 -2.28
CA VAL A 53 -3.46 -5.51 -3.69
C VAL A 53 -4.86 -5.53 -4.30
N ARG A 54 -5.61 -6.60 -4.09
CA ARG A 54 -6.99 -6.74 -4.61
C ARG A 54 -7.90 -5.66 -4.03
N ARG A 55 -7.81 -5.41 -2.73
CA ARG A 55 -8.63 -4.41 -2.03
C ARG A 55 -8.41 -3.02 -2.59
N ILE A 56 -7.17 -2.59 -2.73
CA ILE A 56 -6.82 -1.28 -3.27
C ILE A 56 -7.25 -1.16 -4.73
N ARG A 57 -6.98 -2.15 -5.55
CA ARG A 57 -7.29 -2.09 -6.97
C ARG A 57 -8.79 -2.26 -7.26
N THR A 58 -9.56 -2.83 -6.35
CA THR A 58 -11.02 -2.83 -6.44
C THR A 58 -11.58 -1.43 -6.16
N ALA A 59 -11.07 -0.77 -5.11
CA ALA A 59 -11.51 0.57 -4.74
C ALA A 59 -11.01 1.64 -5.74
N PHE A 60 -9.78 1.50 -6.20
CA PHE A 60 -9.09 2.42 -7.12
C PHE A 60 -8.50 1.63 -8.28
N PRO A 61 -9.29 1.29 -9.32
CA PRO A 61 -8.82 0.44 -10.42
C PRO A 61 -7.64 1.02 -11.19
N ASP A 62 -7.48 2.34 -11.17
CA ASP A 62 -6.38 3.09 -11.79
C ASP A 62 -5.25 3.41 -10.79
N TRP A 63 -5.16 2.66 -9.69
CA TRP A 63 -4.12 2.86 -8.68
C TRP A 63 -2.74 2.89 -9.31
N HIS A 64 -1.97 3.94 -8.97
CA HIS A 64 -0.60 4.10 -9.45
C HIS A 64 0.30 4.69 -8.36
N GLU A 65 1.42 4.02 -8.13
CA GLU A 65 2.46 4.45 -7.21
C GLU A 65 3.62 5.03 -8.05
N GLN A 66 3.75 6.35 -8.05
CA GLN A 66 4.88 7.03 -8.70
C GLN A 66 6.04 7.12 -7.71
N VAL A 67 7.07 6.33 -7.94
CA VAL A 67 8.27 6.35 -7.09
C VAL A 67 9.06 7.63 -7.37
N LEU A 68 9.29 8.42 -6.31
CA LEU A 68 10.08 9.65 -6.38
C LEU A 68 11.53 9.40 -5.98
N GLU A 69 11.75 8.56 -4.97
CA GLU A 69 13.05 8.18 -4.48
C GLU A 69 13.03 6.74 -4.02
N VAL A 70 14.07 6.00 -4.36
CA VAL A 70 14.33 4.68 -3.80
C VAL A 70 15.83 4.54 -3.57
N PHE A 71 16.20 4.17 -2.37
CA PHE A 71 17.60 3.99 -2.01
C PHE A 71 17.70 2.97 -0.88
N GLY A 72 18.88 2.40 -0.72
CA GLY A 72 19.07 1.41 0.33
C GLY A 72 20.52 1.11 0.59
N THR A 73 20.75 0.39 1.69
CA THR A 73 22.05 -0.14 2.05
C THR A 73 21.88 -1.58 2.50
N GLY A 74 22.62 -2.49 1.86
CA GLY A 74 22.49 -3.92 2.14
C GLY A 74 21.07 -4.43 1.87
N GLU A 75 20.43 -4.96 2.90
CA GLU A 75 19.10 -5.57 2.82
C GLU A 75 17.98 -4.61 3.24
N LYS A 76 18.28 -3.33 3.48
CA LYS A 76 17.28 -2.32 3.83
C LYS A 76 17.10 -1.33 2.69
N VAL A 77 15.85 -1.05 2.33
CA VAL A 77 15.49 -0.14 1.25
C VAL A 77 14.41 0.81 1.73
N ALA A 78 14.55 2.09 1.41
CA ALA A 78 13.52 3.09 1.61
C ALA A 78 12.97 3.53 0.25
N SER A 79 11.64 3.72 0.17
CA SER A 79 10.96 4.20 -1.03
C SER A 79 10.00 5.31 -0.63
N ARG A 80 10.10 6.45 -1.31
CA ARG A 80 9.16 7.57 -1.18
C ARG A 80 8.41 7.69 -2.50
N TYR A 81 7.10 7.71 -2.43
CA TYR A 81 6.25 7.65 -3.63
C TYR A 81 4.94 8.40 -3.42
N VAL A 82 4.29 8.74 -4.52
CA VAL A 82 2.96 9.35 -4.54
C VAL A 82 2.00 8.35 -5.17
N SER A 83 0.96 8.03 -4.44
CA SER A 83 -0.08 7.10 -4.88
C SER A 83 -1.31 7.88 -5.32
N THR A 84 -1.81 7.56 -6.51
CA THR A 84 -2.99 8.19 -7.10
C THR A 84 -4.02 7.14 -7.49
N GLY A 85 -5.26 7.55 -7.54
CA GLY A 85 -6.34 6.68 -7.99
C GLY A 85 -7.68 7.41 -7.97
N THR A 86 -8.66 6.83 -8.66
CA THR A 86 -10.04 7.31 -8.69
C THR A 86 -10.91 6.33 -7.90
N HIS A 87 -11.64 6.83 -6.92
CA HIS A 87 -12.50 6.03 -6.05
C HIS A 87 -13.73 5.55 -6.82
N SER A 88 -13.61 4.37 -7.42
CA SER A 88 -14.62 3.79 -8.32
C SER A 88 -15.25 2.51 -7.75
N GLY A 89 -14.72 1.96 -6.67
CA GLY A 89 -15.24 0.80 -5.95
C GLY A 89 -15.35 1.06 -4.46
N PRO A 90 -16.03 0.19 -3.71
CA PRO A 90 -16.18 0.37 -2.27
C PRO A 90 -14.80 0.37 -1.57
N TYR A 91 -14.65 1.26 -0.60
CA TYR A 91 -13.42 1.38 0.18
C TYR A 91 -13.75 1.70 1.63
N TRP A 92 -13.32 0.82 2.54
CA TRP A 92 -13.47 1.01 3.99
C TRP A 92 -14.91 1.40 4.40
N GLY A 93 -15.89 0.69 3.83
CA GLY A 93 -17.30 0.97 4.09
C GLY A 93 -17.86 2.21 3.39
N LEU A 94 -17.04 2.91 2.60
CA LEU A 94 -17.45 4.09 1.84
C LEU A 94 -17.84 3.67 0.41
N GLU A 95 -19.03 4.06 -0.02
CA GLU A 95 -19.48 3.86 -1.39
C GLU A 95 -18.63 4.69 -2.37
N PRO A 96 -18.50 4.26 -3.64
CA PRO A 96 -17.71 4.98 -4.63
C PRO A 96 -18.12 6.45 -4.74
N THR A 97 -17.14 7.36 -4.59
CA THR A 97 -17.37 8.81 -4.70
C THR A 97 -17.04 9.37 -6.08
N GLY A 98 -16.33 8.59 -6.90
CA GLY A 98 -15.79 9.08 -8.19
C GLY A 98 -14.65 10.10 -8.05
N LYS A 99 -14.20 10.37 -6.82
CA LYS A 99 -13.16 11.38 -6.57
C LYS A 99 -11.77 10.79 -6.79
N ARG A 100 -10.87 11.64 -7.29
CA ARG A 100 -9.46 11.29 -7.44
C ARG A 100 -8.71 11.64 -6.16
N ILE A 101 -7.84 10.73 -5.74
CA ILE A 101 -6.95 10.96 -4.61
C ILE A 101 -5.49 11.01 -5.06
N GLU A 102 -4.69 11.74 -4.30
CA GLU A 102 -3.24 11.81 -4.45
C GLU A 102 -2.65 11.90 -3.05
N VAL A 103 -1.93 10.86 -2.64
CA VAL A 103 -1.40 10.75 -1.28
C VAL A 103 0.08 10.40 -1.29
N GLN A 104 0.82 10.94 -0.33
CA GLN A 104 2.24 10.65 -0.16
C GLN A 104 2.41 9.46 0.75
N GLU A 105 3.38 8.60 0.40
CA GLU A 105 3.74 7.42 1.18
C GLU A 105 5.25 7.29 1.29
N ILE A 106 5.70 6.75 2.40
CA ILE A 106 7.08 6.34 2.62
C ILE A 106 7.05 4.93 3.20
N SER A 107 7.82 4.02 2.59
CA SER A 107 7.97 2.67 3.10
C SER A 107 9.44 2.36 3.34
N ILE A 108 9.69 1.59 4.39
CA ILE A 108 10.99 0.98 4.66
C ILE A 108 10.79 -0.53 4.54
N PHE A 109 11.65 -1.17 3.76
CA PHE A 109 11.61 -2.60 3.49
C PHE A 109 12.85 -3.27 4.07
N HIS A 110 12.67 -4.43 4.65
CA HIS A 110 13.76 -5.32 5.03
C HIS A 110 13.70 -6.55 4.13
N CYS A 111 14.82 -6.87 3.48
CA CYS A 111 14.95 -8.02 2.59
C CYS A 111 15.90 -9.04 3.22
N ALA A 112 15.66 -10.30 2.94
CA ALA A 112 16.55 -11.38 3.32
C ALA A 112 16.29 -12.59 2.40
N GLY A 113 17.34 -13.31 2.04
CA GLY A 113 17.22 -14.51 1.20
C GLY A 113 16.58 -14.25 -0.16
N GLY A 114 16.77 -13.06 -0.73
CA GLY A 114 16.19 -12.69 -2.02
C GLY A 114 14.68 -12.44 -1.98
N ARG A 115 14.12 -12.12 -0.82
CA ARG A 115 12.68 -11.82 -0.61
C ARG A 115 12.52 -10.62 0.32
N ILE A 116 11.41 -9.94 0.21
CA ILE A 116 11.00 -8.91 1.19
C ILE A 116 10.35 -9.64 2.37
N ILE A 117 10.93 -9.46 3.57
CA ILE A 117 10.47 -10.12 4.79
C ILE A 117 9.64 -9.20 5.68
N GLU A 118 9.81 -7.88 5.54
CA GLU A 118 9.12 -6.90 6.39
C GLU A 118 8.97 -5.57 5.65
N GLN A 119 7.88 -4.88 5.92
CA GLN A 119 7.61 -3.54 5.40
C GLN A 119 6.99 -2.68 6.49
N TRP A 120 7.47 -1.45 6.60
CA TRP A 120 6.87 -0.39 7.41
C TRP A 120 6.41 0.71 6.47
N CYS A 121 5.11 0.99 6.42
CA CYS A 121 4.53 1.99 5.54
C CYS A 121 3.88 3.10 6.35
N LEU A 122 4.22 4.34 6.04
CA LEU A 122 3.47 5.51 6.48
C LEU A 122 2.80 6.16 5.27
N ILE A 123 1.51 6.34 5.38
CA ILE A 123 0.67 6.97 4.37
C ILE A 123 -0.06 8.15 5.00
N ASP A 124 -0.21 9.23 4.24
CA ASP A 124 -1.02 10.38 4.65
C ASP A 124 -2.52 10.03 4.53
N GLU A 125 -3.01 9.25 5.49
CA GLU A 125 -4.39 8.79 5.52
C GLU A 125 -5.39 9.95 5.67
N LEU A 126 -5.01 10.96 6.46
CA LEU A 126 -5.87 12.13 6.65
C LEU A 126 -6.09 12.86 5.32
N ALA A 127 -5.04 13.03 4.52
CA ALA A 127 -5.17 13.67 3.20
C ALA A 127 -6.11 12.86 2.30
N ARG A 128 -6.03 11.53 2.33
CA ARG A 128 -6.95 10.68 1.56
C ARG A 128 -8.40 10.91 1.98
N LEU A 129 -8.68 10.89 3.26
CA LEU A 129 -10.04 11.08 3.79
C LEU A 129 -10.57 12.48 3.47
N GLN A 130 -9.73 13.52 3.55
CA GLN A 130 -10.09 14.87 3.17
C GLN A 130 -10.44 14.98 1.68
N GLN A 131 -9.66 14.35 0.83
CA GLN A 131 -9.87 14.36 -0.62
C GLN A 131 -11.14 13.58 -1.02
N LEU A 132 -11.49 12.54 -0.28
CA LEU A 132 -12.74 11.81 -0.46
C LEU A 132 -13.95 12.57 0.11
N GLU A 133 -13.71 13.67 0.83
CA GLU A 133 -14.76 14.50 1.44
C GLU A 133 -15.71 13.71 2.34
N VAL A 134 -15.14 12.80 3.14
CA VAL A 134 -15.91 12.01 4.09
C VAL A 134 -16.51 12.89 5.17
N ASP A 135 -17.71 12.55 5.65
CA ASP A 135 -18.38 13.33 6.69
C ASP A 135 -17.85 13.02 8.10
N GLU A 136 -18.28 13.82 9.07
CA GLU A 136 -17.84 13.67 10.45
C GLU A 136 -18.29 12.33 11.06
N ILE A 137 -19.47 11.84 10.69
CA ILE A 137 -20.01 10.57 11.19
C ILE A 137 -19.09 9.43 10.75
N TYR A 138 -18.72 9.41 9.47
CA TYR A 138 -17.79 8.43 8.92
C TYR A 138 -16.42 8.50 9.62
N LEU A 139 -15.87 9.72 9.77
CA LEU A 139 -14.57 9.93 10.43
C LEU A 139 -14.57 9.41 11.86
N ARG A 140 -15.59 9.75 12.66
CA ARG A 140 -15.69 9.28 14.03
C ARG A 140 -15.73 7.76 14.12
N LYS A 141 -16.49 7.13 13.24
CA LYS A 141 -16.60 5.67 13.20
C LYS A 141 -15.28 5.01 12.82
N MET A 142 -14.62 5.50 11.76
CA MET A 142 -13.39 4.89 11.25
C MET A 142 -12.19 5.13 12.16
N LEU A 143 -12.07 6.33 12.72
CA LEU A 143 -10.98 6.70 13.63
C LEU A 143 -11.27 6.34 15.09
N LYS A 144 -12.43 5.76 15.37
CA LYS A 144 -12.85 5.35 16.73
C LYS A 144 -12.83 6.53 17.73
N LEU A 145 -13.32 7.65 17.28
CA LEU A 145 -13.45 8.86 18.11
C LEU A 145 -14.78 8.89 18.85
#